data_f8587f2fc029591ee8c99c086844c229
#
_entry.id   f8587f2fc029591ee8c99c086844c229
#
_cell.length_a   1.000
_cell.length_b   1.000
_cell.length_c   1.000
_cell.angle_alpha   90.00
_cell.angle_beta   90.00
_cell.angle_gamma   90.00
#
_symmetry.space_group_name_H-M   'P 1'
#
loop_
_entity.id
_entity.type
_entity.pdbx_description
1 polymer ?
#
loop_
_entity_poly.entity_id
_entity_poly.type
_entity_poly.pdbx_seq_one_letter_code
_entity_poly.pdbx_strand_id
1 'polypeptide(L)'
;MTPSLTWLTAPDEVGADLRAELTTCWRDVVNAGGAVGFAQQLPVTDAVVRPVLDATVEAPGARLLVARADGAVAGWLVLSTNAEPVFAHWAWVKRVQTSVTHRGSGVARALMTEVARAARDDLGLDWLRIEVRGGAGLEPFYEQFGWQVVGAWPSGVAVTPDDRRDEVLMALPLR
;
A
#
# COMPACT_ATOMS: atom_id res chain seq x y z
N MET A 1 12.91 10.98 13.51
CA MET A 1 13.93 10.04 12.97
C MET A 1 13.50 9.66 11.56
N THR A 2 14.40 9.68 10.58
CA THR A 2 14.08 9.31 9.19
C THR A 2 14.08 7.79 9.07
N PRO A 3 13.02 7.13 8.59
CA PRO A 3 13.03 5.69 8.39
C PRO A 3 14.02 5.29 7.29
N SER A 4 14.65 4.12 7.43
CA SER A 4 15.36 3.49 6.32
C SER A 4 14.37 2.84 5.38
N LEU A 5 14.62 2.96 4.06
CA LEU A 5 13.74 2.42 3.02
C LEU A 5 14.49 1.35 2.24
N THR A 6 13.83 0.22 1.97
CA THR A 6 14.39 -0.89 1.21
C THR A 6 13.37 -1.38 0.19
N TRP A 7 13.80 -1.48 -1.06
CA TRP A 7 13.06 -2.14 -2.12
C TRP A 7 13.40 -3.63 -2.16
N LEU A 8 12.37 -4.46 -2.28
CA LEU A 8 12.44 -5.90 -2.50
C LEU A 8 11.66 -6.18 -3.78
N THR A 9 12.36 -6.68 -4.78
CA THR A 9 11.86 -6.79 -6.16
C THR A 9 11.58 -8.22 -6.60
N ALA A 10 11.99 -9.18 -5.76
CA ALA A 10 11.76 -10.60 -5.97
C ALA A 10 11.21 -11.26 -4.70
N PRO A 11 10.34 -12.26 -4.81
CA PRO A 11 9.71 -12.91 -3.65
C PRO A 11 10.69 -13.57 -2.67
N ASP A 12 11.83 -14.06 -3.15
CA ASP A 12 12.88 -14.70 -2.36
C ASP A 12 13.69 -13.72 -1.49
N GLU A 13 13.64 -12.42 -1.81
CA GLU A 13 14.20 -11.36 -0.95
C GLU A 13 13.35 -11.15 0.32
N VAL A 14 12.08 -11.61 0.32
CA VAL A 14 11.16 -11.50 1.45
C VAL A 14 11.22 -12.78 2.29
N GLY A 15 12.25 -12.89 3.14
CA GLY A 15 12.46 -14.06 4.00
C GLY A 15 11.39 -14.24 5.07
N ALA A 16 11.43 -15.39 5.75
CA ALA A 16 10.39 -15.79 6.71
C ALA A 16 10.18 -14.78 7.85
N ASP A 17 11.26 -14.22 8.39
CA ASP A 17 11.20 -13.26 9.49
C ASP A 17 10.54 -11.95 9.04
N LEU A 18 10.92 -11.44 7.87
CA LEU A 18 10.29 -10.24 7.32
C LEU A 18 8.80 -10.48 7.01
N ARG A 19 8.45 -11.64 6.46
CA ARG A 19 7.03 -12.00 6.25
C ARG A 19 6.24 -12.01 7.56
N ALA A 20 6.83 -12.48 8.65
CA ALA A 20 6.20 -12.44 9.97
C ALA A 20 6.01 -11.00 10.48
N GLU A 21 7.03 -10.13 10.35
CA GLU A 21 6.93 -8.72 10.71
C GLU A 21 5.86 -7.98 9.88
N LEU A 22 5.82 -8.20 8.56
CA LEU A 22 4.82 -7.60 7.66
C LEU A 22 3.41 -8.07 7.99
N THR A 23 3.24 -9.37 8.30
CA THR A 23 1.95 -9.94 8.75
C THR A 23 1.47 -9.26 10.01
N THR A 24 2.34 -9.15 11.01
CA THR A 24 2.04 -8.47 12.29
C THR A 24 1.65 -7.01 12.06
N CYS A 25 2.46 -6.28 11.28
CA CYS A 25 2.18 -4.89 10.94
C CYS A 25 0.79 -4.73 10.29
N TRP A 26 0.49 -5.56 9.31
CA TRP A 26 -0.80 -5.48 8.60
C TRP A 26 -1.99 -5.84 9.50
N ARG A 27 -1.90 -6.95 10.25
CA ARG A 27 -2.90 -7.34 11.24
C ARG A 27 -3.21 -6.19 12.20
N ASP A 28 -2.17 -5.61 12.79
CA ASP A 28 -2.34 -4.56 13.81
C ASP A 28 -2.93 -3.28 13.22
N VAL A 29 -2.52 -2.89 12.00
CA VAL A 29 -3.10 -1.75 11.29
C VAL A 29 -4.58 -1.95 11.01
N VAL A 30 -4.97 -3.13 10.52
CA VAL A 30 -6.38 -3.47 10.24
C VAL A 30 -7.20 -3.47 11.52
N ASN A 31 -6.71 -4.13 12.58
CA ASN A 31 -7.42 -4.20 13.87
C ASN A 31 -7.52 -2.84 14.57
N ALA A 32 -6.65 -1.90 14.23
CA ALA A 32 -6.72 -0.50 14.67
C ALA A 32 -7.57 0.40 13.73
N GLY A 33 -8.40 -0.20 12.87
CA GLY A 33 -9.33 0.52 11.99
C GLY A 33 -8.73 1.01 10.67
N GLY A 34 -7.53 0.55 10.29
CA GLY A 34 -6.91 0.92 9.02
C GLY A 34 -7.71 0.44 7.80
N ALA A 35 -7.84 1.30 6.79
CA ALA A 35 -8.61 1.02 5.57
C ALA A 35 -7.78 0.23 4.53
N VAL A 36 -7.20 -0.91 4.91
CA VAL A 36 -6.26 -1.68 4.10
C VAL A 36 -6.63 -3.18 4.01
N GLY A 37 -7.83 -3.45 3.51
CA GLY A 37 -8.39 -4.81 3.38
C GLY A 37 -9.08 -5.31 4.65
N PHE A 38 -9.59 -6.52 4.60
CA PHE A 38 -10.15 -7.31 5.73
C PHE A 38 -11.31 -6.67 6.52
N ALA A 39 -11.98 -5.65 5.99
CA ALA A 39 -12.99 -4.89 6.72
C ALA A 39 -14.11 -5.77 7.34
N GLN A 40 -14.46 -6.89 6.68
CA GLN A 40 -15.54 -7.79 7.11
C GLN A 40 -15.09 -8.93 8.05
N GLN A 41 -13.80 -9.00 8.39
CA GLN A 41 -13.22 -10.14 9.12
C GLN A 41 -12.61 -9.72 10.47
N LEU A 42 -13.03 -8.61 11.03
CA LEU A 42 -12.47 -8.07 12.27
C LEU A 42 -12.91 -8.84 13.53
N PRO A 43 -12.01 -9.09 14.47
CA PRO A 43 -10.58 -8.86 14.37
C PRO A 43 -9.87 -9.92 13.51
N VAL A 44 -8.90 -9.51 12.70
CA VAL A 44 -8.10 -10.44 11.92
C VAL A 44 -6.95 -11.02 12.72
N THR A 45 -6.54 -12.25 12.35
CA THR A 45 -5.39 -12.96 12.92
C THR A 45 -4.28 -13.13 11.89
N ASP A 46 -3.09 -13.54 12.33
CA ASP A 46 -1.98 -13.85 11.42
C ASP A 46 -2.35 -14.96 10.42
N ALA A 47 -3.14 -15.93 10.84
CA ALA A 47 -3.60 -17.02 9.98
C ALA A 47 -4.48 -16.53 8.81
N VAL A 48 -5.18 -15.40 8.98
CA VAL A 48 -5.99 -14.77 7.94
C VAL A 48 -5.13 -13.87 7.06
N VAL A 49 -4.22 -13.09 7.65
CA VAL A 49 -3.41 -12.09 6.92
C VAL A 49 -2.29 -12.74 6.12
N ARG A 50 -1.61 -13.75 6.68
CA ARG A 50 -0.41 -14.34 6.10
C ARG A 50 -0.60 -14.89 4.68
N PRO A 51 -1.62 -15.69 4.38
CA PRO A 51 -1.82 -16.19 3.01
C PRO A 51 -2.05 -15.07 1.99
N VAL A 52 -2.71 -13.98 2.40
CA VAL A 52 -2.95 -12.82 1.53
C VAL A 52 -1.67 -12.01 1.31
N LEU A 53 -0.83 -11.90 2.35
CA LEU A 53 0.50 -11.30 2.22
C LEU A 53 1.38 -12.12 1.27
N ASP A 54 1.44 -13.44 1.44
CA ASP A 54 2.24 -14.32 0.60
C ASP A 54 1.81 -14.19 -0.88
N ALA A 55 0.51 -14.27 -1.16
CA ALA A 55 -0.02 -14.05 -2.50
C ALA A 55 0.29 -12.63 -3.06
N THR A 56 0.32 -11.62 -2.18
CA THR A 56 0.65 -10.23 -2.56
C THR A 56 2.13 -10.10 -2.96
N VAL A 57 3.02 -10.72 -2.19
CA VAL A 57 4.48 -10.72 -2.44
C VAL A 57 4.83 -11.53 -3.70
N GLU A 58 4.14 -12.63 -3.93
CA GLU A 58 4.37 -13.55 -5.05
C GLU A 58 3.68 -13.11 -6.35
N ALA A 59 2.87 -12.07 -6.31
CA ALA A 59 2.15 -11.60 -7.49
C ALA A 59 3.13 -11.09 -8.57
N PRO A 60 2.92 -11.43 -9.85
CA PRO A 60 3.75 -10.94 -10.95
C PRO A 60 3.82 -9.40 -10.96
N GLY A 61 5.03 -8.87 -11.09
CA GLY A 61 5.26 -7.42 -11.12
C GLY A 61 5.16 -6.71 -9.76
N ALA A 62 4.97 -7.46 -8.67
CA ALA A 62 4.98 -6.88 -7.33
C ALA A 62 6.40 -6.49 -6.91
N ARG A 63 6.53 -5.26 -6.39
CA ARG A 63 7.75 -4.71 -5.77
C ARG A 63 7.36 -4.17 -4.41
N LEU A 64 8.01 -4.65 -3.37
CA LEU A 64 7.71 -4.25 -2.01
C LEU A 64 8.64 -3.13 -1.58
N LEU A 65 8.10 -2.04 -1.06
CA LEU A 65 8.87 -1.00 -0.39
C LEU A 65 8.60 -1.08 1.12
N VAL A 66 9.66 -1.34 1.89
CA VAL A 66 9.59 -1.48 3.34
C VAL A 66 10.32 -0.31 4.00
N ALA A 67 9.64 0.32 4.95
CA ALA A 67 10.22 1.33 5.84
C ALA A 67 10.52 0.70 7.21
N ARG A 68 11.75 0.87 7.69
CA ARG A 68 12.15 0.43 9.04
C ARG A 68 12.51 1.64 9.91
N ALA A 69 12.10 1.58 11.16
CA ALA A 69 12.51 2.51 12.21
C ALA A 69 12.72 1.72 13.50
N ASP A 70 13.72 2.08 14.28
CA ASP A 70 14.07 1.41 15.55
C ASP A 70 14.25 -0.12 15.40
N GLY A 71 14.75 -0.58 14.25
CA GLY A 71 14.96 -2.00 13.96
C GLY A 71 13.72 -2.79 13.55
N ALA A 72 12.51 -2.19 13.62
CA ALA A 72 11.25 -2.84 13.29
C ALA A 72 10.65 -2.34 11.96
N VAL A 73 9.71 -3.09 11.38
CA VAL A 73 8.90 -2.64 10.26
C VAL A 73 7.99 -1.50 10.72
N ALA A 74 8.24 -0.30 10.21
CA ALA A 74 7.48 0.90 10.53
C ALA A 74 6.33 1.17 9.54
N GLY A 75 6.41 0.60 8.34
CA GLY A 75 5.40 0.68 7.30
C GLY A 75 5.86 0.04 6.00
N TRP A 76 4.93 -0.15 5.07
CA TRP A 76 5.24 -0.73 3.76
C TRP A 76 4.15 -0.45 2.74
N LEU A 77 4.49 -0.62 1.48
CA LEU A 77 3.56 -0.60 0.35
C LEU A 77 4.02 -1.58 -0.73
N VAL A 78 3.14 -1.81 -1.70
CA VAL A 78 3.45 -2.56 -2.91
C VAL A 78 3.29 -1.67 -4.13
N LEU A 79 4.28 -1.66 -5.00
CA LEU A 79 4.20 -1.15 -6.36
C LEU A 79 4.00 -2.34 -7.30
N SER A 80 2.87 -2.37 -8.02
CA SER A 80 2.52 -3.47 -8.93
C SER A 80 2.56 -2.96 -10.37
N THR A 81 3.57 -3.39 -11.13
CA THR A 81 3.76 -3.03 -12.54
C THR A 81 2.93 -3.93 -13.46
N ASN A 82 2.62 -3.45 -14.67
CA ASN A 82 1.88 -4.20 -15.65
C ASN A 82 2.83 -4.92 -16.63
N ALA A 83 2.54 -6.18 -16.92
CA ALA A 83 3.33 -6.96 -17.89
C ALA A 83 2.91 -6.67 -19.35
N GLU A 84 1.68 -6.22 -19.59
CA GLU A 84 1.18 -5.90 -20.91
C GLU A 84 1.76 -4.57 -21.40
N PRO A 85 2.39 -4.51 -22.59
CA PRO A 85 3.06 -3.30 -23.09
C PRO A 85 2.16 -2.08 -23.17
N VAL A 86 0.88 -2.25 -23.51
CA VAL A 86 -0.13 -1.17 -23.60
C VAL A 86 -0.40 -0.50 -22.24
N PHE A 87 -0.11 -1.17 -21.14
CA PHE A 87 -0.28 -0.68 -19.77
C PHE A 87 1.05 -0.46 -19.04
N ALA A 88 2.19 -0.76 -19.66
CA ALA A 88 3.50 -0.73 -19.01
C ALA A 88 3.98 0.67 -18.58
N HIS A 89 3.30 1.74 -19.02
CA HIS A 89 3.63 3.12 -18.70
C HIS A 89 3.08 3.60 -17.33
N TRP A 90 2.36 2.75 -16.60
CA TRP A 90 1.85 3.07 -15.27
C TRP A 90 1.86 1.84 -14.33
N ALA A 91 1.75 2.09 -13.03
CA ALA A 91 1.70 1.04 -12.01
C ALA A 91 0.67 1.36 -10.93
N TRP A 92 0.22 0.30 -10.23
CA TRP A 92 -0.60 0.42 -9.02
C TRP A 92 0.26 0.57 -7.77
N VAL A 93 -0.08 1.52 -6.92
CA VAL A 93 0.35 1.56 -5.52
C VAL A 93 -0.72 0.90 -4.67
N LYS A 94 -0.33 -0.11 -3.91
CA LYS A 94 -1.26 -0.94 -3.11
C LYS A 94 -0.76 -1.09 -1.69
N ARG A 95 -1.66 -1.38 -0.76
CA ARG A 95 -1.34 -1.76 0.63
C ARG A 95 -0.50 -0.72 1.37
N VAL A 96 -0.67 0.56 1.07
CA VAL A 96 0.03 1.63 1.81
C VAL A 96 -0.39 1.60 3.27
N GLN A 97 0.56 1.37 4.15
CA GLN A 97 0.30 1.33 5.58
C GLN A 97 1.49 1.74 6.43
N THR A 98 1.18 2.32 7.58
CA THR A 98 2.13 2.64 8.63
C THR A 98 1.75 1.87 9.88
N SER A 99 2.72 1.21 10.50
CA SER A 99 2.55 0.54 11.79
C SER A 99 1.89 1.49 12.80
N VAL A 100 1.01 0.94 13.62
CA VAL A 100 0.23 1.73 14.60
C VAL A 100 1.15 2.56 15.51
N THR A 101 2.28 1.98 15.92
CA THR A 101 3.28 2.61 16.81
C THR A 101 4.08 3.72 16.13
N HIS A 102 4.08 3.77 14.78
CA HIS A 102 4.85 4.75 14.01
C HIS A 102 3.95 5.77 13.29
N ARG A 103 2.64 5.83 13.60
CA ARG A 103 1.76 6.86 13.07
C ARG A 103 2.23 8.26 13.48
N GLY A 104 2.12 9.23 12.57
CA GLY A 104 2.58 10.61 12.82
C GLY A 104 4.09 10.84 12.75
N SER A 105 4.92 9.79 12.57
CA SER A 105 6.39 9.89 12.52
C SER A 105 6.97 10.18 11.12
N GLY A 106 6.13 10.40 10.11
CA GLY A 106 6.58 10.69 8.74
C GLY A 106 6.83 9.47 7.85
N VAL A 107 6.61 8.24 8.35
CA VAL A 107 6.80 6.99 7.58
C VAL A 107 5.99 6.97 6.30
N ALA A 108 4.68 7.28 6.36
CA ALA A 108 3.84 7.31 5.17
C ALA A 108 4.34 8.34 4.14
N ARG A 109 4.78 9.52 4.60
CA ARG A 109 5.40 10.53 3.73
C ARG A 109 6.64 9.99 3.03
N ALA A 110 7.54 9.33 3.76
CA ALA A 110 8.76 8.75 3.20
C ALA A 110 8.43 7.69 2.14
N LEU A 111 7.48 6.78 2.41
CA LEU A 111 7.01 5.78 1.45
C LEU A 111 6.44 6.41 0.19
N MET A 112 5.56 7.40 0.31
CA MET A 112 4.90 8.05 -0.83
C MET A 112 5.89 8.85 -1.68
N THR A 113 6.86 9.53 -1.05
CA THR A 113 7.92 10.25 -1.76
C THR A 113 8.82 9.30 -2.54
N GLU A 114 9.24 8.21 -1.91
CA GLU A 114 10.14 7.24 -2.53
C GLU A 114 9.47 6.46 -3.66
N VAL A 115 8.20 6.02 -3.50
CA VAL A 115 7.52 5.29 -4.57
C VAL A 115 7.33 6.16 -5.81
N ALA A 116 7.05 7.45 -5.65
CA ALA A 116 6.94 8.39 -6.78
C ALA A 116 8.29 8.62 -7.47
N ARG A 117 9.38 8.79 -6.68
CA ARG A 117 10.74 8.91 -7.21
C ARG A 117 11.14 7.66 -8.01
N ALA A 118 11.03 6.48 -7.40
CA ALA A 118 11.45 5.23 -8.03
C ALA A 118 10.62 4.92 -9.29
N ALA A 119 9.31 5.18 -9.26
CA ALA A 119 8.44 4.99 -10.41
C ALA A 119 8.86 5.87 -11.59
N ARG A 120 9.18 7.14 -11.33
CA ARG A 120 9.61 8.11 -12.36
C ARG A 120 11.04 7.85 -12.83
N ASP A 121 11.99 7.79 -11.88
CA ASP A 121 13.42 7.88 -12.19
C ASP A 121 14.03 6.50 -12.51
N ASP A 122 13.59 5.44 -11.81
CA ASP A 122 14.17 4.10 -11.98
C ASP A 122 13.37 3.24 -12.97
N LEU A 123 12.04 3.45 -13.04
CA LEU A 123 11.14 2.64 -13.89
C LEU A 123 10.62 3.38 -15.13
N GLY A 124 10.80 4.71 -15.22
CA GLY A 124 10.37 5.51 -16.35
C GLY A 124 8.85 5.56 -16.56
N LEU A 125 8.08 5.38 -15.49
CA LEU A 125 6.62 5.39 -15.56
C LEU A 125 6.08 6.82 -15.74
N ASP A 126 4.93 6.94 -16.40
CA ASP A 126 4.22 8.21 -16.57
C ASP A 126 3.23 8.48 -15.45
N TRP A 127 2.67 7.40 -14.86
CA TRP A 127 1.60 7.49 -13.88
C TRP A 127 1.70 6.45 -12.77
N LEU A 128 1.27 6.85 -11.57
CA LEU A 128 0.85 5.91 -10.51
C LEU A 128 -0.66 5.99 -10.33
N ARG A 129 -1.27 4.87 -9.95
CA ARG A 129 -2.69 4.74 -9.62
C ARG A 129 -2.86 4.12 -8.25
N ILE A 130 -3.91 4.53 -7.53
CA ILE A 130 -4.29 3.97 -6.23
C ILE A 130 -5.81 3.97 -6.11
N GLU A 131 -6.34 2.97 -5.42
CA GLU A 131 -7.73 2.87 -5.02
C GLU A 131 -7.82 3.05 -3.51
N VAL A 132 -8.68 3.95 -3.05
CA VAL A 132 -8.85 4.23 -1.63
C VAL A 132 -10.32 4.10 -1.23
N ARG A 133 -10.55 3.65 0.00
CA ARG A 133 -11.90 3.54 0.54
C ARG A 133 -12.48 4.94 0.76
N GLY A 134 -13.56 5.27 0.07
CA GLY A 134 -14.30 6.50 0.22
C GLY A 134 -14.84 6.68 1.64
N GLY A 135 -14.88 7.92 2.10
CA GLY A 135 -15.33 8.27 3.46
C GLY A 135 -14.39 7.83 4.58
N ALA A 136 -13.18 7.37 4.25
CA ALA A 136 -12.13 7.08 5.23
C ALA A 136 -11.21 8.27 5.49
N GLY A 137 -11.40 9.40 4.79
CA GLY A 137 -10.61 10.63 4.94
C GLY A 137 -9.17 10.48 4.43
N LEU A 138 -8.94 9.58 3.47
CA LEU A 138 -7.60 9.30 2.93
C LEU A 138 -7.23 10.21 1.76
N GLU A 139 -8.22 10.72 1.02
CA GLU A 139 -8.00 11.53 -0.18
C GLU A 139 -7.12 12.77 0.12
N PRO A 140 -7.39 13.57 1.18
CA PRO A 140 -6.55 14.72 1.51
C PRO A 140 -5.10 14.35 1.86
N PHE A 141 -4.88 13.14 2.39
CA PHE A 141 -3.52 12.65 2.63
C PHE A 141 -2.77 12.43 1.31
N TYR A 142 -3.39 11.80 0.32
CA TYR A 142 -2.75 11.55 -0.97
C TYR A 142 -2.59 12.84 -1.80
N GLU A 143 -3.56 13.77 -1.73
CA GLU A 143 -3.52 15.06 -2.41
C GLU A 143 -2.29 15.90 -2.04
N GLN A 144 -1.78 15.79 -0.79
CA GLN A 144 -0.53 16.45 -0.36
C GLN A 144 0.70 16.02 -1.17
N PHE A 145 0.64 14.90 -1.87
CA PHE A 145 1.72 14.37 -2.72
C PHE A 145 1.42 14.54 -4.21
N GLY A 146 0.38 15.31 -4.56
CA GLY A 146 0.02 15.58 -5.94
C GLY A 146 -0.92 14.56 -6.59
N TRP A 147 -1.44 13.61 -5.81
CA TRP A 147 -2.47 12.69 -6.29
C TRP A 147 -3.78 13.44 -6.54
N GLN A 148 -4.49 13.03 -7.58
CA GLN A 148 -5.74 13.65 -8.01
C GLN A 148 -6.83 12.58 -8.07
N VAL A 149 -8.04 12.91 -7.59
CA VAL A 149 -9.22 12.07 -7.78
C VAL A 149 -9.59 12.10 -9.26
N VAL A 150 -9.66 10.93 -9.89
CA VAL A 150 -10.01 10.78 -11.31
C VAL A 150 -11.36 10.08 -11.53
N GLY A 151 -11.95 9.53 -10.47
CA GLY A 151 -13.25 8.87 -10.51
C GLY A 151 -13.52 8.08 -9.25
N ALA A 152 -14.62 7.31 -9.29
CA ALA A 152 -14.94 6.37 -8.23
C ALA A 152 -15.77 5.21 -8.80
N TRP A 153 -15.64 4.04 -8.19
CA TRP A 153 -16.57 2.92 -8.37
C TRP A 153 -17.65 3.03 -7.29
N PRO A 154 -18.89 3.34 -7.65
CA PRO A 154 -19.99 3.42 -6.68
C PRO A 154 -20.16 2.11 -5.93
N SER A 155 -20.21 2.16 -4.59
CA SER A 155 -20.35 0.98 -3.73
C SER A 155 -19.27 -0.09 -3.95
N GLY A 156 -18.08 0.28 -4.41
CA GLY A 156 -16.98 -0.62 -4.76
C GLY A 156 -16.41 -1.38 -3.56
N VAL A 157 -16.58 -0.86 -2.34
CA VAL A 157 -16.05 -1.46 -1.11
C VAL A 157 -17.19 -1.84 -0.17
N ALA A 158 -17.32 -3.13 0.14
CA ALA A 158 -18.23 -3.62 1.18
C ALA A 158 -17.46 -3.68 2.53
N VAL A 159 -17.68 -2.68 3.39
CA VAL A 159 -17.07 -2.63 4.73
C VAL A 159 -17.79 -3.61 5.67
N THR A 160 -19.12 -3.64 5.62
CA THR A 160 -19.99 -4.64 6.23
C THR A 160 -21.07 -5.03 5.22
N PRO A 161 -21.93 -6.03 5.49
CA PRO A 161 -23.06 -6.31 4.63
C PRO A 161 -23.95 -5.09 4.36
N ASP A 162 -24.10 -4.19 5.34
CA ASP A 162 -24.97 -3.02 5.30
C ASP A 162 -24.20 -1.69 5.07
N ASP A 163 -22.86 -1.71 5.07
CA ASP A 163 -22.02 -0.52 4.83
C ASP A 163 -21.24 -0.71 3.52
N ARG A 164 -21.72 -0.06 2.47
CA ARG A 164 -21.08 0.03 1.16
C ARG A 164 -20.46 1.41 0.99
N ARG A 165 -19.21 1.46 0.57
CA ARG A 165 -18.49 2.70 0.32
C ARG A 165 -18.03 2.75 -1.12
N ASP A 166 -17.93 3.95 -1.67
CA ASP A 166 -17.30 4.13 -2.96
C ASP A 166 -15.80 3.77 -2.87
N GLU A 167 -15.27 3.23 -3.94
CA GLU A 167 -13.83 3.07 -4.10
C GLU A 167 -13.31 4.23 -4.95
N VAL A 168 -12.66 5.17 -4.30
CA VAL A 168 -12.16 6.39 -4.95
C VAL A 168 -10.89 6.07 -5.73
N LEU A 169 -10.88 6.42 -6.99
CA LEU A 169 -9.77 6.23 -7.91
C LEU A 169 -8.91 7.49 -7.92
N MET A 170 -7.62 7.35 -7.58
CA MET A 170 -6.69 8.47 -7.62
C MET A 170 -5.51 8.15 -8.54
N ALA A 171 -4.98 9.18 -9.20
CA ALA A 171 -3.80 9.08 -10.06
C ALA A 171 -2.78 10.17 -9.73
N LEU A 172 -1.50 9.83 -9.87
CA LEU A 172 -0.38 10.75 -9.73
C LEU A 172 0.36 10.84 -11.06
N PRO A 173 0.39 12.00 -11.74
CA PRO A 173 1.26 12.21 -12.87
C PRO A 173 2.71 12.31 -12.40
N LEU A 174 3.63 11.66 -13.13
CA LEU A 174 5.06 11.62 -12.80
C LEU A 174 5.91 12.50 -13.72
N ARG A 175 5.30 12.98 -14.81
CA ARG A 175 5.92 13.88 -15.82
C ARG A 175 5.09 15.11 -16.03
#